data_a20d83d2a6113b6488bfbd4c51f74829
#
_entry.id   a20d83d2a6113b6488bfbd4c51f74829
#
_cell.length_a   1.000
_cell.length_b   1.000
_cell.length_c   1.000
_cell.angle_alpha   90.00
_cell.angle_beta   90.00
_cell.angle_gamma   90.00
#
_symmetry.space_group_name_H-M   'P 1'
#
loop_
_entity.id
_entity.type
_entity.pdbx_description
1 polymer ?
#
loop_
_entity_poly.entity_id
_entity_poly.type
_entity_poly.pdbx_seq_one_letter_code
_entity_poly.pdbx_strand_id
1 'polypeptide(L)'
;MAAEEDTRRTPEPPTEPLTEAQAERMFADMNDVIRAGEEMRGLRAEMIRLFADLGWTQDRIARLTGMSQPAVSKQVTKHKGDDPSPPPRLALDRHDTPWLEGRLWGLAEEISETLHEAAHCTRYVNAVARGRKHFTPQNVDELRRLVEEDLRLHRTALPDAHRHAYDEISRALDLPVPPGATTESASVRRTLARQIQRADLREEA
;
A
#
# COMPACT_ATOMS: atom_id res chain seq x y z
N MET A 1 11.00 38.00 60.15
CA MET A 1 11.02 38.11 58.69
C MET A 1 11.02 36.72 58.14
N ALA A 2 9.88 36.17 57.83
CA ALA A 2 9.70 34.85 57.21
C ALA A 2 9.36 35.11 55.74
N ALA A 3 10.19 34.53 54.86
CA ALA A 3 9.97 34.56 53.42
C ALA A 3 9.02 33.39 53.05
N GLU A 4 7.83 33.74 52.56
CA GLU A 4 6.92 32.78 51.98
C GLU A 4 7.45 32.35 50.58
N GLU A 5 7.86 31.10 50.43
CA GLU A 5 8.10 30.48 49.12
C GLU A 5 6.75 30.17 48.50
N ASP A 6 6.35 31.01 47.54
CA ASP A 6 5.20 30.80 46.65
C ASP A 6 5.58 29.68 45.63
N THR A 7 5.27 28.45 45.99
CA THR A 7 5.40 27.32 45.09
C THR A 7 4.30 27.36 44.03
N ARG A 8 4.57 28.00 42.89
CA ARG A 8 3.69 27.98 41.70
C ARG A 8 3.62 26.55 41.17
N ARG A 9 2.59 25.85 41.57
CA ARG A 9 2.18 24.56 40.97
C ARG A 9 1.67 24.86 39.59
N THR A 10 2.45 24.51 38.56
CA THR A 10 1.99 24.52 37.16
C THR A 10 0.86 23.51 37.06
N PRO A 11 -0.34 23.89 36.58
CA PRO A 11 -1.41 22.91 36.38
C PRO A 11 -0.99 21.93 35.28
N GLU A 12 -0.88 20.64 35.64
CA GLU A 12 -0.75 19.55 34.69
C GLU A 12 -1.98 19.57 33.75
N PRO A 13 -1.82 19.51 32.41
CA PRO A 13 -2.94 19.46 31.51
C PRO A 13 -3.79 18.23 31.82
N PRO A 14 -5.12 18.34 31.89
CA PRO A 14 -5.99 17.20 32.14
C PRO A 14 -5.78 16.18 31.01
N THR A 15 -5.22 15.02 31.36
CA THR A 15 -5.16 13.86 30.47
C THR A 15 -6.59 13.35 30.37
N GLU A 16 -7.33 13.77 29.34
CA GLU A 16 -8.66 13.22 29.08
C GLU A 16 -8.53 11.71 28.90
N PRO A 17 -9.31 10.91 29.65
CA PRO A 17 -9.26 9.46 29.50
C PRO A 17 -9.70 9.08 28.08
N LEU A 18 -8.92 8.20 27.44
CA LEU A 18 -9.26 7.63 26.14
C LEU A 18 -10.70 7.08 26.17
N THR A 19 -11.53 7.54 25.24
CA THR A 19 -12.89 6.99 25.09
C THR A 19 -12.82 5.59 24.50
N GLU A 20 -13.81 4.75 24.83
CA GLU A 20 -13.93 3.39 24.28
C GLU A 20 -13.88 3.39 22.75
N ALA A 21 -14.56 4.31 22.09
CA ALA A 21 -14.55 4.47 20.64
C ALA A 21 -13.17 4.89 20.06
N GLN A 22 -12.33 5.55 20.85
CA GLN A 22 -10.95 5.83 20.46
C GLN A 22 -10.08 4.59 20.61
N ALA A 23 -10.25 3.85 21.68
CA ALA A 23 -9.54 2.59 21.92
C ALA A 23 -9.87 1.54 20.84
N GLU A 24 -11.16 1.37 20.50
CA GLU A 24 -11.59 0.48 19.41
C GLU A 24 -10.93 0.83 18.07
N ARG A 25 -10.89 2.11 17.71
CA ARG A 25 -10.21 2.56 16.48
C ARG A 25 -8.71 2.27 16.50
N MET A 26 -8.04 2.54 17.62
CA MET A 26 -6.61 2.24 17.75
C MET A 26 -6.32 0.74 17.63
N PHE A 27 -7.17 -0.11 18.22
CA PHE A 27 -7.02 -1.57 18.08
C PHE A 27 -7.31 -2.04 16.65
N ALA A 28 -8.31 -1.47 15.98
CA ALA A 28 -8.61 -1.79 14.59
C ALA A 28 -7.41 -1.44 13.68
N ASP A 29 -6.85 -0.23 13.83
CA ASP A 29 -5.67 0.22 13.08
C ASP A 29 -4.45 -0.68 13.36
N MET A 30 -4.22 -1.05 14.62
CA MET A 30 -3.16 -2.00 14.98
C MET A 30 -3.35 -3.38 14.35
N ASN A 31 -4.58 -3.90 14.36
CA ASN A 31 -4.89 -5.19 13.76
C ASN A 31 -4.67 -5.17 12.24
N ASP A 32 -4.97 -4.05 11.58
CA ASP A 32 -4.69 -3.86 10.15
C ASP A 32 -3.19 -3.87 9.86
N VAL A 33 -2.38 -3.22 10.69
CA VAL A 33 -0.91 -3.25 10.57
C VAL A 33 -0.35 -4.65 10.80
N ILE A 34 -0.84 -5.37 11.80
CA ILE A 34 -0.42 -6.75 12.08
C ILE A 34 -0.76 -7.66 10.92
N ARG A 35 -1.99 -7.57 10.39
CA ARG A 35 -2.44 -8.36 9.22
C ARG A 35 -1.59 -8.06 7.99
N ALA A 36 -1.35 -6.79 7.68
CA ALA A 36 -0.47 -6.41 6.58
C ALA A 36 0.94 -6.97 6.77
N GLY A 37 1.47 -7.00 8.00
CA GLY A 37 2.76 -7.60 8.33
C GLY A 37 2.79 -9.12 8.11
N GLU A 38 1.71 -9.82 8.40
CA GLU A 38 1.58 -11.28 8.15
C GLU A 38 1.48 -11.58 6.66
N GLU A 39 0.68 -10.82 5.93
CA GLU A 39 0.57 -10.89 4.48
C GLU A 39 1.94 -10.68 3.80
N MET A 40 2.70 -9.66 4.24
CA MET A 40 4.05 -9.40 3.72
C MET A 40 5.04 -10.55 4.02
N ARG A 41 4.90 -11.21 5.19
CA ARG A 41 5.72 -12.40 5.50
C ARG A 41 5.36 -13.56 4.57
N GLY A 42 4.07 -13.79 4.33
CA GLY A 42 3.58 -14.80 3.39
C GLY A 42 4.12 -14.54 1.98
N LEU A 43 3.95 -13.31 1.50
CA LEU A 43 4.44 -12.86 0.21
C LEU A 43 5.95 -13.10 0.04
N ARG A 44 6.74 -12.67 1.02
CA ARG A 44 8.19 -12.88 0.99
C ARG A 44 8.55 -14.36 0.92
N ALA A 45 7.81 -15.22 1.64
CA ALA A 45 8.03 -16.66 1.61
C ALA A 45 7.73 -17.28 0.21
N GLU A 46 6.69 -16.78 -0.47
CA GLU A 46 6.35 -17.19 -1.84
C GLU A 46 7.40 -16.71 -2.85
N MET A 47 7.88 -15.49 -2.74
CA MET A 47 8.96 -14.97 -3.59
C MET A 47 10.25 -15.79 -3.44
N ILE A 48 10.62 -16.13 -2.20
CA ILE A 48 11.81 -16.97 -1.93
C ILE A 48 11.68 -18.32 -2.64
N ARG A 49 10.49 -18.93 -2.59
CA ARG A 49 10.22 -20.21 -3.30
C ARG A 49 10.34 -20.03 -4.81
N LEU A 50 9.68 -19.04 -5.36
CA LEU A 50 9.71 -18.76 -6.79
C LEU A 50 11.14 -18.59 -7.30
N PHE A 51 11.97 -17.82 -6.61
CA PHE A 51 13.37 -17.64 -7.01
C PHE A 51 14.21 -18.91 -6.84
N ALA A 52 13.93 -19.73 -5.82
CA ALA A 52 14.59 -21.03 -5.66
C ALA A 52 14.21 -21.98 -6.80
N ASP A 53 12.95 -22.02 -7.21
CA ASP A 53 12.44 -22.83 -8.32
C ASP A 53 12.99 -22.35 -9.68
N LEU A 54 13.26 -21.05 -9.81
CA LEU A 54 13.98 -20.46 -10.96
C LEU A 54 15.50 -20.72 -10.93
N GLY A 55 16.00 -21.54 -9.98
CA GLY A 55 17.38 -21.94 -9.87
C GLY A 55 18.32 -20.94 -9.20
N TRP A 56 17.79 -19.94 -8.51
CA TRP A 56 18.63 -19.00 -7.77
C TRP A 56 19.23 -19.66 -6.53
N THR A 57 20.50 -19.36 -6.25
CA THR A 57 21.15 -19.87 -5.04
C THR A 57 20.57 -19.24 -3.77
N GLN A 58 20.48 -20.02 -2.69
CA GLN A 58 20.00 -19.54 -1.39
C GLN A 58 20.81 -18.35 -0.87
N ASP A 59 22.11 -18.30 -1.16
CA ASP A 59 22.99 -17.17 -0.83
C ASP A 59 22.59 -15.88 -1.56
N ARG A 60 22.22 -15.98 -2.85
CA ARG A 60 21.76 -14.85 -3.64
C ARG A 60 20.42 -14.33 -3.10
N ILE A 61 19.49 -15.24 -2.82
CA ILE A 61 18.19 -14.92 -2.23
C ILE A 61 18.37 -14.27 -0.86
N ALA A 62 19.24 -14.81 -0.01
CA ALA A 62 19.53 -14.28 1.33
C ALA A 62 20.02 -12.83 1.28
N ARG A 63 20.96 -12.52 0.39
CA ARG A 63 21.47 -11.15 0.20
C ARG A 63 20.37 -10.18 -0.24
N LEU A 64 19.50 -10.57 -1.15
CA LEU A 64 18.45 -9.71 -1.68
C LEU A 64 17.31 -9.49 -0.67
N THR A 65 17.00 -10.49 0.15
CA THR A 65 15.91 -10.42 1.14
C THR A 65 16.36 -9.84 2.49
N GLY A 66 17.66 -9.60 2.68
CA GLY A 66 18.22 -9.20 3.98
C GLY A 66 18.12 -10.29 5.06
N MET A 67 17.94 -11.56 4.65
CA MET A 67 17.83 -12.71 5.54
C MET A 67 19.12 -13.48 5.62
N SER A 68 19.30 -14.28 6.70
CA SER A 68 20.40 -15.25 6.75
C SER A 68 20.14 -16.44 5.82
N GLN A 69 21.19 -17.03 5.26
CA GLN A 69 21.08 -18.21 4.39
C GLN A 69 20.37 -19.39 5.09
N PRO A 70 20.60 -19.70 6.39
CA PRO A 70 19.83 -20.73 7.08
C PRO A 70 18.32 -20.42 7.16
N ALA A 71 17.94 -19.15 7.28
CA ALA A 71 16.54 -18.75 7.31
C ALA A 71 15.87 -18.96 5.94
N VAL A 72 16.56 -18.63 4.85
CA VAL A 72 16.12 -18.93 3.48
C VAL A 72 16.01 -20.44 3.27
N SER A 73 17.03 -21.21 3.65
CA SER A 73 17.03 -22.68 3.54
C SER A 73 15.83 -23.30 4.26
N LYS A 74 15.53 -22.84 5.47
CA LYS A 74 14.38 -23.31 6.25
C LYS A 74 13.05 -23.02 5.53
N GLN A 75 12.92 -21.87 4.89
CA GLN A 75 11.72 -21.55 4.12
C GLN A 75 11.57 -22.42 2.87
N VAL A 76 12.64 -22.63 2.12
CA VAL A 76 12.66 -23.51 0.94
C VAL A 76 12.34 -24.95 1.32
N THR A 77 12.89 -25.46 2.44
CA THR A 77 12.73 -26.86 2.87
C THR A 77 11.34 -27.13 3.45
N LYS A 78 10.76 -26.18 4.19
CA LYS A 78 9.44 -26.33 4.82
C LYS A 78 8.34 -26.70 3.81
N HIS A 79 8.52 -26.40 2.54
CA HIS A 79 7.53 -26.57 1.48
C HIS A 79 7.84 -27.70 0.50
N LYS A 80 8.96 -28.41 0.65
CA LYS A 80 9.27 -29.60 -0.18
C LYS A 80 8.41 -30.83 0.14
N GLY A 81 7.63 -30.77 1.21
CA GLY A 81 6.81 -31.89 1.68
C GLY A 81 5.32 -31.75 1.40
N ASP A 82 4.87 -30.60 0.91
CA ASP A 82 3.46 -30.37 0.60
C ASP A 82 3.19 -30.50 -0.90
N ASP A 83 2.01 -31.06 -1.21
CA ASP A 83 1.33 -31.23 -2.50
C ASP A 83 1.57 -30.06 -3.48
N PRO A 84 1.47 -30.26 -4.81
CA PRO A 84 1.83 -29.27 -5.81
C PRO A 84 1.29 -27.90 -5.43
N SER A 85 2.20 -26.98 -5.12
CA SER A 85 1.91 -25.65 -4.58
C SER A 85 0.78 -25.00 -5.36
N PRO A 86 -0.25 -24.49 -4.70
CA PRO A 86 -1.23 -23.66 -5.37
C PRO A 86 -0.49 -22.56 -6.14
N PRO A 87 -0.98 -22.16 -7.32
CA PRO A 87 -0.34 -21.13 -8.13
C PRO A 87 -0.04 -19.91 -7.23
N PRO A 88 1.14 -19.29 -7.40
CA PRO A 88 1.57 -18.20 -6.53
C PRO A 88 0.44 -17.19 -6.36
N ARG A 89 0.08 -16.88 -5.12
CA ARG A 89 -0.96 -15.88 -4.77
C ARG A 89 -0.64 -14.49 -5.33
N LEU A 90 0.61 -14.28 -5.69
CA LEU A 90 1.11 -13.18 -6.50
C LEU A 90 1.13 -13.56 -7.98
N ALA A 91 -0.02 -13.70 -8.57
CA ALA A 91 -0.10 -13.48 -10.00
C ALA A 91 0.04 -11.97 -10.24
N LEU A 92 1.26 -11.51 -10.53
CA LEU A 92 1.55 -10.11 -10.87
C LEU A 92 0.81 -9.68 -12.16
N ASP A 93 0.33 -10.65 -12.93
CA ASP A 93 -0.48 -10.51 -14.14
C ASP A 93 -1.99 -10.36 -13.87
N ARG A 94 -2.44 -10.52 -12.63
CA ARG A 94 -3.85 -10.34 -12.28
C ARG A 94 -4.14 -8.88 -11.99
N HIS A 95 -4.90 -8.28 -12.88
CA HIS A 95 -5.51 -6.96 -12.72
C HIS A 95 -6.78 -7.06 -11.86
N ASP A 96 -6.62 -7.50 -10.61
CA ASP A 96 -7.72 -7.51 -9.65
C ASP A 96 -7.96 -6.11 -9.05
N THR A 97 -9.11 -5.92 -8.43
CA THR A 97 -9.50 -4.62 -7.86
C THR A 97 -8.43 -4.03 -6.92
N PRO A 98 -7.86 -4.75 -5.93
CA PRO A 98 -6.80 -4.20 -5.07
C PRO A 98 -5.54 -3.77 -5.84
N TRP A 99 -5.19 -4.45 -6.91
CA TRP A 99 -4.07 -4.08 -7.77
C TRP A 99 -4.34 -2.76 -8.50
N LEU A 100 -5.51 -2.64 -9.10
CA LEU A 100 -5.93 -1.43 -9.83
C LEU A 100 -6.09 -0.23 -8.88
N GLU A 101 -6.63 -0.44 -7.69
CA GLU A 101 -6.70 0.57 -6.62
C GLU A 101 -5.30 1.08 -6.23
N GLY A 102 -4.33 0.17 -6.10
CA GLY A 102 -2.94 0.52 -5.83
C GLY A 102 -2.29 1.31 -6.95
N ARG A 103 -2.49 0.92 -8.22
CA ARG A 103 -2.04 1.67 -9.40
C ARG A 103 -2.63 3.08 -9.44
N LEU A 104 -3.94 3.20 -9.22
CA LEU A 104 -4.61 4.50 -9.17
C LEU A 104 -4.05 5.40 -8.05
N TRP A 105 -3.78 4.82 -6.89
CA TRP A 105 -3.16 5.54 -5.78
C TRP A 105 -1.75 6.02 -6.13
N GLY A 106 -0.92 5.16 -6.72
CA GLY A 106 0.43 5.51 -7.18
C GLY A 106 0.43 6.64 -8.20
N LEU A 107 -0.47 6.59 -9.19
CA LEU A 107 -0.66 7.66 -10.16
C LEU A 107 -1.08 8.98 -9.49
N ALA A 108 -2.03 8.94 -8.57
CA ALA A 108 -2.47 10.13 -7.84
C ALA A 108 -1.35 10.76 -6.98
N GLU A 109 -0.47 9.95 -6.41
CA GLU A 109 0.71 10.44 -5.68
C GLU A 109 1.69 11.15 -6.60
N GLU A 110 2.02 10.60 -7.78
CA GLU A 110 2.92 11.26 -8.74
C GLU A 110 2.33 12.58 -9.24
N ILE A 111 1.02 12.63 -9.53
CA ILE A 111 0.33 13.88 -9.87
C ILE A 111 0.42 14.89 -8.71
N SER A 112 0.16 14.43 -7.49
CA SER A 112 0.25 15.27 -6.29
C SER A 112 1.67 15.80 -6.03
N GLU A 113 2.70 14.98 -6.28
CA GLU A 113 4.10 15.39 -6.14
C GLU A 113 4.52 16.37 -7.25
N THR A 114 4.00 16.22 -8.46
CA THR A 114 4.31 17.11 -9.59
C THR A 114 3.62 18.46 -9.47
N LEU A 115 2.35 18.46 -9.11
CA LEU A 115 1.52 19.69 -9.08
C LEU A 115 1.42 20.32 -7.69
N HIS A 116 1.86 19.62 -6.64
CA HIS A 116 1.80 20.07 -5.24
C HIS A 116 0.38 20.47 -4.82
N GLU A 117 0.20 21.70 -4.34
CA GLU A 117 -1.11 22.19 -3.86
C GLU A 117 -2.12 22.46 -5.00
N ALA A 118 -1.65 22.53 -6.25
CA ALA A 118 -2.53 22.74 -7.40
C ALA A 118 -3.31 21.48 -7.79
N ALA A 119 -2.89 20.29 -7.34
CA ALA A 119 -3.61 19.04 -7.61
C ALA A 119 -4.82 18.87 -6.68
N HIS A 120 -5.98 18.59 -7.26
CA HIS A 120 -7.21 18.28 -6.52
C HIS A 120 -7.10 16.98 -5.72
N CYS A 121 -6.37 15.98 -6.26
CA CYS A 121 -6.18 14.69 -5.60
C CYS A 121 -5.26 14.75 -4.36
N THR A 122 -4.47 15.81 -4.15
CA THR A 122 -3.50 15.93 -3.04
C THR A 122 -4.11 15.69 -1.66
N ARG A 123 -5.28 16.29 -1.39
CA ARG A 123 -5.95 16.11 -0.09
C ARG A 123 -6.40 14.66 0.13
N TYR A 124 -6.84 14.01 -0.94
CA TYR A 124 -7.27 12.63 -0.90
C TYR A 124 -6.09 11.68 -0.64
N VAL A 125 -5.00 11.83 -1.40
CA VAL A 125 -3.75 11.09 -1.22
C VAL A 125 -3.24 11.20 0.22
N ASN A 126 -3.19 12.42 0.76
CA ASN A 126 -2.80 12.64 2.14
C ASN A 126 -3.74 12.00 3.17
N ALA A 127 -5.04 11.91 2.87
CA ALA A 127 -6.00 11.26 3.76
C ALA A 127 -5.83 9.73 3.77
N VAL A 128 -5.54 9.11 2.62
CA VAL A 128 -5.21 7.68 2.52
C VAL A 128 -3.89 7.37 3.24
N ALA A 129 -2.85 8.17 2.99
CA ALA A 129 -1.53 7.97 3.61
C ALA A 129 -1.57 8.07 5.15
N ARG A 130 -2.51 8.83 5.70
CA ARG A 130 -2.72 8.99 7.15
C ARG A 130 -3.76 8.02 7.73
N GLY A 131 -4.23 7.03 6.96
CA GLY A 131 -5.26 6.08 7.38
C GLY A 131 -6.65 6.70 7.62
N ARG A 132 -6.90 7.94 7.14
CA ARG A 132 -8.19 8.63 7.30
C ARG A 132 -9.22 8.27 6.23
N LYS A 133 -8.77 7.69 5.13
CA LYS A 133 -9.61 7.15 4.06
C LYS A 133 -9.15 5.74 3.72
N HIS A 134 -10.13 4.85 3.47
CA HIS A 134 -9.90 3.47 3.06
C HIS A 134 -10.38 3.27 1.62
N PHE A 135 -9.88 2.22 0.98
CA PHE A 135 -10.31 1.84 -0.37
C PHE A 135 -11.69 1.17 -0.30
N THR A 136 -12.74 1.97 -0.46
CA THR A 136 -14.12 1.54 -0.71
C THR A 136 -14.48 1.90 -2.15
N PRO A 137 -15.46 1.25 -2.78
CA PRO A 137 -15.88 1.59 -4.16
C PRO A 137 -16.12 3.10 -4.33
N GLN A 138 -16.82 3.73 -3.39
CA GLN A 138 -17.14 5.16 -3.43
C GLN A 138 -15.88 6.03 -3.32
N ASN A 139 -14.92 5.62 -2.49
CA ASN A 139 -13.66 6.33 -2.34
C ASN A 139 -12.76 6.17 -3.58
N VAL A 140 -12.78 5.02 -4.22
CA VAL A 140 -12.06 4.78 -5.48
C VAL A 140 -12.64 5.63 -6.61
N ASP A 141 -13.96 5.70 -6.73
CA ASP A 141 -14.64 6.56 -7.71
C ASP A 141 -14.36 8.05 -7.47
N GLU A 142 -14.33 8.48 -6.21
CA GLU A 142 -13.93 9.84 -5.86
C GLU A 142 -12.48 10.13 -6.31
N LEU A 143 -11.54 9.21 -6.05
CA LEU A 143 -10.15 9.37 -6.45
C LEU A 143 -10.01 9.39 -7.98
N ARG A 144 -10.71 8.50 -8.70
CA ARG A 144 -10.75 8.49 -10.17
C ARG A 144 -11.15 9.85 -10.71
N ARG A 145 -12.25 10.41 -10.21
CA ARG A 145 -12.76 11.72 -10.64
C ARG A 145 -11.76 12.84 -10.39
N LEU A 146 -11.10 12.86 -9.23
CA LEU A 146 -10.09 13.88 -8.90
C LEU A 146 -8.86 13.78 -9.81
N VAL A 147 -8.37 12.57 -10.07
CA VAL A 147 -7.25 12.32 -10.98
C VAL A 147 -7.59 12.74 -12.41
N GLU A 148 -8.80 12.39 -12.89
CA GLU A 148 -9.27 12.78 -14.22
C GLU A 148 -9.34 14.31 -14.38
N GLU A 149 -9.84 15.00 -13.36
CA GLU A 149 -9.90 16.46 -13.34
C GLU A 149 -8.52 17.08 -13.39
N ASP A 150 -7.56 16.58 -12.59
CA ASP A 150 -6.18 17.06 -12.60
C ASP A 150 -5.50 16.85 -13.96
N LEU A 151 -5.67 15.66 -14.56
CA LEU A 151 -5.15 15.36 -15.90
C LEU A 151 -5.76 16.26 -16.99
N ARG A 152 -7.01 16.66 -16.84
CA ARG A 152 -7.68 17.56 -17.77
C ARG A 152 -7.20 18.99 -17.62
N LEU A 153 -7.09 19.49 -16.39
CA LEU A 153 -6.73 20.88 -16.08
C LEU A 153 -5.24 21.17 -16.31
N HIS A 154 -4.39 20.19 -16.02
CA HIS A 154 -2.94 20.33 -16.05
C HIS A 154 -2.28 19.55 -17.20
N ARG A 155 -2.97 19.49 -18.35
CA ARG A 155 -2.56 18.69 -19.51
C ARG A 155 -1.15 18.98 -20.01
N THR A 156 -0.70 20.23 -19.90
CA THR A 156 0.64 20.66 -20.37
C THR A 156 1.73 20.49 -19.31
N ALA A 157 1.35 20.31 -18.05
CA ALA A 157 2.28 20.17 -16.94
C ALA A 157 2.56 18.69 -16.59
N LEU A 158 1.69 17.78 -17.02
CA LEU A 158 1.79 16.34 -16.75
C LEU A 158 2.21 15.60 -18.02
N PRO A 159 3.17 14.66 -17.94
CA PRO A 159 3.54 13.79 -19.05
C PRO A 159 2.37 12.96 -19.60
N ASP A 160 2.40 12.62 -20.88
CA ASP A 160 1.37 11.79 -21.52
C ASP A 160 1.27 10.39 -20.90
N ALA A 161 2.35 9.88 -20.33
CA ALA A 161 2.40 8.62 -19.59
C ALA A 161 1.34 8.55 -18.45
N HIS A 162 1.12 9.67 -17.74
CA HIS A 162 0.11 9.74 -16.68
C HIS A 162 -1.31 9.54 -17.22
N ARG A 163 -1.59 10.08 -18.40
CA ARG A 163 -2.89 9.91 -19.06
C ARG A 163 -3.08 8.49 -19.56
N HIS A 164 -2.06 7.91 -20.18
CA HIS A 164 -2.12 6.51 -20.62
C HIS A 164 -2.35 5.56 -19.45
N ALA A 165 -1.61 5.74 -18.35
CA ALA A 165 -1.79 4.96 -17.13
C ALA A 165 -3.22 5.10 -16.57
N TYR A 166 -3.77 6.33 -16.52
CA TYR A 166 -5.14 6.56 -16.06
C TYR A 166 -6.17 5.84 -16.94
N ASP A 167 -6.04 5.98 -18.27
CA ASP A 167 -6.98 5.37 -19.22
C ASP A 167 -6.98 3.83 -19.13
N GLU A 168 -5.83 3.23 -18.89
CA GLU A 168 -5.68 1.79 -18.68
C GLU A 168 -6.34 1.36 -17.37
N ILE A 169 -5.99 2.01 -16.26
CA ILE A 169 -6.52 1.71 -14.92
C ILE A 169 -8.03 1.90 -14.88
N SER A 170 -8.52 3.02 -15.41
CA SER A 170 -9.93 3.37 -15.41
C SER A 170 -10.77 2.36 -16.19
N ARG A 171 -10.33 1.97 -17.39
CA ARG A 171 -10.98 0.92 -18.18
C ARG A 171 -11.00 -0.43 -17.45
N ALA A 172 -9.91 -0.80 -16.80
CA ALA A 172 -9.82 -2.06 -16.08
C ALA A 172 -10.72 -2.09 -14.83
N LEU A 173 -10.88 -0.95 -14.13
CA LEU A 173 -11.80 -0.82 -12.99
C LEU A 173 -13.29 -0.91 -13.39
N ASP A 174 -13.63 -0.59 -14.64
CA ASP A 174 -15.00 -0.69 -15.17
C ASP A 174 -15.37 -2.13 -15.58
N LEU A 175 -14.39 -3.04 -15.65
CA LEU A 175 -14.65 -4.44 -15.97
C LEU A 175 -15.25 -5.18 -14.76
N PRO A 176 -16.22 -6.09 -14.99
CA PRO A 176 -16.79 -6.88 -13.90
C PRO A 176 -15.71 -7.77 -13.28
N VAL A 177 -15.63 -7.73 -11.93
CA VAL A 177 -14.71 -8.56 -11.16
C VAL A 177 -15.12 -10.04 -11.33
N PRO A 178 -14.20 -10.95 -11.72
CA PRO A 178 -14.52 -12.37 -11.81
C PRO A 178 -14.95 -12.91 -10.43
N PRO A 179 -16.00 -13.75 -10.36
CA PRO A 179 -16.39 -14.40 -9.14
C PRO A 179 -15.23 -15.29 -8.62
N GLY A 180 -14.82 -15.09 -7.37
CA GLY A 180 -13.72 -15.83 -6.75
C GLY A 180 -12.39 -15.09 -6.66
N ALA A 181 -12.33 -13.80 -6.99
CA ALA A 181 -11.18 -12.96 -6.67
C ALA A 181 -11.07 -12.84 -5.14
N THR A 182 -10.09 -13.54 -4.57
CA THR A 182 -9.84 -13.52 -3.12
C THR A 182 -9.33 -12.16 -2.71
N THR A 183 -9.95 -11.57 -1.68
CA THR A 183 -9.51 -10.34 -1.00
C THR A 183 -8.29 -10.57 -0.10
N GLU A 184 -7.74 -11.79 -0.09
CA GLU A 184 -6.52 -12.09 0.64
C GLU A 184 -5.37 -11.24 0.10
N SER A 185 -4.62 -10.64 0.99
CA SER A 185 -3.47 -9.76 0.66
C SER A 185 -3.81 -8.44 -0.05
N ALA A 186 -5.06 -7.96 0.03
CA ALA A 186 -5.47 -6.73 -0.66
C ALA A 186 -4.60 -5.51 -0.31
N SER A 187 -4.22 -5.35 0.95
CA SER A 187 -3.35 -4.26 1.41
C SER A 187 -1.95 -4.33 0.78
N VAL A 188 -1.36 -5.53 0.75
CA VAL A 188 -0.04 -5.77 0.15
C VAL A 188 -0.07 -5.54 -1.35
N ARG A 189 -1.11 -6.04 -2.02
CA ARG A 189 -1.29 -5.86 -3.47
C ARG A 189 -1.42 -4.38 -3.85
N ARG A 190 -2.19 -3.60 -3.10
CA ARG A 190 -2.29 -2.14 -3.28
C ARG A 190 -0.93 -1.46 -3.11
N THR A 191 -0.20 -1.80 -2.05
CA THR A 191 1.12 -1.20 -1.77
C THR A 191 2.13 -1.54 -2.86
N LEU A 192 2.17 -2.78 -3.32
CA LEU A 192 3.07 -3.22 -4.37
C LEU A 192 2.72 -2.55 -5.72
N ALA A 193 1.45 -2.57 -6.11
CA ALA A 193 0.98 -1.95 -7.35
C ALA A 193 1.23 -0.43 -7.36
N ARG A 194 1.03 0.24 -6.21
CA ARG A 194 1.38 1.65 -6.03
C ARG A 194 2.87 1.92 -6.28
N GLN A 195 3.75 1.11 -5.70
CA GLN A 195 5.20 1.29 -5.86
C GLN A 195 5.65 1.07 -7.31
N ILE A 196 5.13 0.02 -7.95
CA ILE A 196 5.44 -0.28 -9.36
C ILE A 196 4.95 0.85 -10.25
N GLN A 197 3.70 1.29 -10.11
CA GLN A 197 3.14 2.38 -10.93
C GLN A 197 3.95 3.67 -10.82
N ARG A 198 4.43 4.00 -9.61
CA ARG A 198 5.29 5.17 -9.42
C ARG A 198 6.66 5.01 -10.05
N ALA A 199 7.25 3.83 -9.99
CA ALA A 199 8.52 3.54 -10.64
C ALA A 199 8.40 3.68 -12.17
N ASP A 200 7.39 3.05 -12.77
CA ASP A 200 7.13 3.11 -14.21
C ASP A 200 6.97 4.55 -14.70
N LEU A 201 6.15 5.37 -14.01
CA LEU A 201 5.93 6.77 -14.39
C LEU A 201 7.19 7.64 -14.30
N ARG A 202 8.11 7.33 -13.38
CA ARG A 202 9.39 8.07 -13.23
C ARG A 202 10.43 7.65 -14.25
N GLU A 203 10.35 6.42 -14.76
CA GLU A 203 11.24 5.96 -15.84
C GLU A 203 10.82 6.51 -17.21
N GLU A 204 9.52 6.84 -17.39
CA GLU A 204 8.98 7.39 -18.63
C GLU A 204 8.96 8.92 -18.68
N ALA A 205 9.28 9.61 -17.58
CA ALA A 205 9.28 11.07 -17.47
C ALA A 205 10.64 11.69 -17.85
#